data_9263a10170ad59e27c3516288cb49aa2
#
_entry.id   9263a10170ad59e27c3516288cb49aa2
#
_cell.length_a   1.000
_cell.length_b   1.000
_cell.length_c   1.000
_cell.angle_alpha   90.00
_cell.angle_beta   90.00
_cell.angle_gamma   90.00
#
_symmetry.space_group_name_H-M   'P 1'
#
loop_
_entity.id
_entity.type
_entity.pdbx_description
1 polymer ?
#
loop_
_entity_poly.entity_id
_entity_poly.type
_entity_poly.pdbx_seq_one_letter_code
_entity_poly.pdbx_strand_id
1 'polypeptide(L)'
;MGNCQNCRSCHDDEKNVSVIRYEDYGAVGDGVTDDSAAIRAAHNAANELGLPVLGRSDATYYIGLLETTIPVKTNTDWNGALLVFDDSTVHWDSKLRSVNVFTVMPDSEPVSIPVPEGMKLSKGQTNVGIKFDKPCLIKLEDSTEKIYLRYGENANGGVNKNEMILVDEDGNVDPTTPIQYDFSCVTNITVYSTDDAPVSIGNGRIKTIVPNPKKIDPDYENHYCYYGRGVCVLRSNSTVYSIEHRIEGEDMTIEIDRNGDGVIDFWGADKSYGVPYIGFFAFYRCYNSLLTDCHVQGHQAYSFYQGATRDVPGNIRNEMGSYDITANDCVNLNFKNLVQYENKETGEVITNRKMYHGVMGSNFCRNVTMDNCYLDRFDSHQGLHNARITNSTLGFGILVIGGGELYIENVYRIACGGAFIHLRMDYNSYFDGDVIIKNCRMGKELNTIVVGRWVSFYNGLPNYVTRSVTIDGLVLEGEELYVYSIYGATPESVNDEVNKLYIPETIKINNVSFPEGVEPKIKPSIYDDALAGIIITE
;
A
#
# COMPACT_ATOMS: atom_id res chain seq x y z
N MET A 1 34.14 -54.61 49.40
CA MET A 1 32.97 -55.34 48.88
C MET A 1 31.81 -54.35 48.80
N GLY A 2 31.22 -54.17 47.66
CA GLY A 2 30.04 -53.34 47.50
C GLY A 2 30.10 -52.45 46.22
N ASN A 3 30.01 -53.10 45.06
CA ASN A 3 29.74 -52.44 43.82
C ASN A 3 28.39 -51.69 43.84
N CYS A 4 28.35 -50.47 43.39
CA CYS A 4 27.16 -49.83 42.84
C CYS A 4 27.49 -49.21 41.48
N GLN A 5 27.31 -50.01 40.43
CA GLN A 5 27.15 -49.55 39.07
C GLN A 5 25.71 -49.07 38.88
N ASN A 6 25.57 -48.05 38.08
CA ASN A 6 24.38 -47.46 37.48
C ASN A 6 23.96 -46.08 38.02
N CYS A 7 24.70 -45.04 37.62
CA CYS A 7 24.10 -43.77 37.29
C CYS A 7 24.01 -43.68 35.76
N ARG A 8 22.82 -43.96 35.22
CA ARG A 8 22.47 -43.64 33.84
C ARG A 8 22.44 -42.13 33.69
N SER A 9 23.16 -41.70 32.71
CA SER A 9 23.19 -40.37 32.14
C SER A 9 21.80 -39.72 32.10
N CYS A 10 21.69 -38.56 32.73
CA CYS A 10 20.70 -37.58 32.33
C CYS A 10 21.02 -37.17 30.87
N HIS A 11 20.29 -37.70 29.94
CA HIS A 11 20.21 -37.09 28.65
C HIS A 11 19.40 -35.80 28.85
N ASP A 12 20.08 -34.70 28.72
CA ASP A 12 19.44 -33.42 28.38
C ASP A 12 18.64 -33.67 27.11
N ASP A 13 17.33 -33.72 27.23
CA ASP A 13 16.41 -33.56 26.14
C ASP A 13 16.56 -32.12 25.64
N GLU A 14 17.63 -31.86 24.88
CA GLU A 14 17.59 -30.77 23.89
C GLU A 14 16.33 -31.04 23.06
N LYS A 15 15.33 -30.18 23.18
CA LYS A 15 14.19 -30.13 22.28
C LYS A 15 14.78 -29.97 20.87
N ASN A 16 14.92 -31.07 20.17
CA ASN A 16 15.27 -31.10 18.77
C ASN A 16 14.10 -30.45 18.06
N VAL A 17 14.16 -29.11 17.86
CA VAL A 17 13.17 -28.39 17.08
C VAL A 17 13.33 -28.90 15.66
N SER A 18 12.50 -29.84 15.29
CA SER A 18 12.46 -30.36 13.94
C SER A 18 12.08 -29.20 13.01
N VAL A 19 12.76 -29.09 11.90
CA VAL A 19 12.55 -28.07 10.87
C VAL A 19 12.36 -28.77 9.52
N ILE A 20 11.47 -28.28 8.71
CA ILE A 20 11.24 -28.75 7.35
C ILE A 20 12.22 -28.04 6.40
N ARG A 21 12.89 -28.81 5.54
CA ARG A 21 13.78 -28.29 4.49
C ARG A 21 13.22 -28.62 3.12
N TYR A 22 13.41 -27.74 2.16
CA TYR A 22 12.94 -27.96 0.79
C TYR A 22 13.60 -29.16 0.13
N GLU A 23 14.87 -29.39 0.44
CA GLU A 23 15.67 -30.52 -0.07
C GLU A 23 15.11 -31.88 0.38
N ASP A 24 14.53 -31.98 1.57
CA ASP A 24 13.91 -33.20 2.09
C ASP A 24 12.69 -33.63 1.26
N TYR A 25 12.14 -32.68 0.46
CA TYR A 25 11.01 -32.89 -0.44
C TYR A 25 11.41 -32.88 -1.93
N GLY A 26 12.72 -32.84 -2.21
CA GLY A 26 13.26 -32.97 -3.56
C GLY A 26 13.62 -31.67 -4.25
N ALA A 27 13.66 -30.53 -3.55
CA ALA A 27 14.18 -29.31 -4.15
C ALA A 27 15.68 -29.43 -4.42
N VAL A 28 16.09 -28.97 -5.61
CA VAL A 28 17.49 -29.00 -6.05
C VAL A 28 18.21 -27.70 -5.68
N GLY A 29 17.56 -26.56 -5.90
CA GLY A 29 18.11 -25.25 -5.57
C GLY A 29 19.30 -24.85 -6.45
N ASP A 30 19.30 -25.28 -7.73
CA ASP A 30 20.37 -25.00 -8.71
C ASP A 30 20.05 -23.78 -9.62
N GLY A 31 18.87 -23.17 -9.47
CA GLY A 31 18.41 -22.03 -10.26
C GLY A 31 17.87 -22.39 -11.65
N VAL A 32 17.77 -23.67 -11.98
CA VAL A 32 17.35 -24.17 -13.30
C VAL A 32 16.20 -25.18 -13.17
N THR A 33 16.34 -26.11 -12.23
CA THR A 33 15.31 -27.12 -11.95
C THR A 33 14.12 -26.46 -11.28
N ASP A 34 12.90 -26.76 -11.77
CA ASP A 34 11.67 -26.21 -11.15
C ASP A 34 11.42 -26.88 -9.80
N ASP A 35 11.66 -26.11 -8.74
CA ASP A 35 11.51 -26.53 -7.34
C ASP A 35 10.07 -26.34 -6.82
N SER A 36 9.14 -25.84 -7.62
CA SER A 36 7.78 -25.45 -7.19
C SER A 36 7.04 -26.58 -6.46
N ALA A 37 7.11 -27.80 -7.02
CA ALA A 37 6.42 -28.96 -6.44
C ALA A 37 7.02 -29.39 -5.10
N ALA A 38 8.35 -29.37 -4.98
CA ALA A 38 9.08 -29.72 -3.77
C ALA A 38 8.83 -28.69 -2.65
N ILE A 39 8.90 -27.40 -2.96
CA ILE A 39 8.61 -26.29 -2.03
C ILE A 39 7.17 -26.39 -1.53
N ARG A 40 6.20 -26.63 -2.41
CA ARG A 40 4.80 -26.83 -2.03
C ARG A 40 4.63 -28.02 -1.08
N ALA A 41 5.27 -29.16 -1.39
CA ALA A 41 5.19 -30.35 -0.56
C ALA A 41 5.79 -30.11 0.84
N ALA A 42 6.90 -29.39 0.91
CA ALA A 42 7.54 -28.99 2.17
C ALA A 42 6.60 -28.10 3.01
N HIS A 43 5.99 -27.07 2.39
CA HIS A 43 5.05 -26.20 3.11
C HIS A 43 3.78 -26.93 3.55
N ASN A 44 3.26 -27.85 2.75
CA ASN A 44 2.12 -28.67 3.16
C ASN A 44 2.46 -29.52 4.40
N ALA A 45 3.61 -30.18 4.41
CA ALA A 45 4.08 -30.96 5.56
C ALA A 45 4.34 -30.06 6.78
N ALA A 46 4.96 -28.90 6.59
CA ALA A 46 5.19 -27.93 7.65
C ALA A 46 3.87 -27.46 8.30
N ASN A 47 2.88 -27.13 7.47
CA ASN A 47 1.56 -26.70 7.93
C ASN A 47 0.81 -27.81 8.69
N GLU A 48 0.94 -29.07 8.25
CA GLU A 48 0.33 -30.23 8.90
C GLU A 48 0.98 -30.54 10.24
N LEU A 49 2.32 -30.45 10.31
CA LEU A 49 3.10 -30.79 11.50
C LEU A 49 3.28 -29.61 12.47
N GLY A 50 2.92 -28.40 12.06
CA GLY A 50 3.18 -27.18 12.86
C GLY A 50 4.67 -26.85 12.98
N LEU A 51 5.51 -27.26 12.02
CA LEU A 51 6.95 -27.07 12.05
C LEU A 51 7.39 -25.89 11.16
N PRO A 52 8.47 -25.17 11.54
CA PRO A 52 9.01 -24.11 10.72
C PRO A 52 9.69 -24.66 9.45
N VAL A 53 9.75 -23.83 8.41
CA VAL A 53 10.47 -24.10 7.18
C VAL A 53 11.78 -23.33 7.16
N LEU A 54 12.88 -23.97 6.75
CA LEU A 54 14.21 -23.37 6.62
C LEU A 54 14.80 -23.69 5.24
N GLY A 55 15.09 -22.61 4.48
CA GLY A 55 15.81 -22.70 3.22
C GLY A 55 17.31 -22.93 3.40
N ARG A 56 17.97 -23.31 2.31
CA ARG A 56 19.43 -23.46 2.26
C ARG A 56 20.07 -22.17 1.73
N SER A 57 20.99 -21.58 2.45
CA SER A 57 21.54 -20.25 2.20
C SER A 57 22.28 -20.08 0.86
N ASP A 58 22.82 -21.16 0.31
CA ASP A 58 23.53 -21.20 -0.96
C ASP A 58 22.64 -21.62 -2.14
N ALA A 59 21.35 -21.88 -1.89
CA ALA A 59 20.44 -22.32 -2.94
C ALA A 59 19.94 -21.15 -3.79
N THR A 60 19.65 -21.48 -5.04
CA THR A 60 18.81 -20.69 -5.93
C THR A 60 17.59 -21.53 -6.31
N TYR A 61 16.46 -21.29 -5.65
CA TYR A 61 15.24 -22.02 -5.94
C TYR A 61 14.51 -21.37 -7.12
N TYR A 62 14.35 -22.13 -8.21
CA TYR A 62 13.57 -21.69 -9.36
C TYR A 62 12.11 -22.12 -9.19
N ILE A 63 11.21 -21.15 -9.29
CA ILE A 63 9.77 -21.33 -9.15
C ILE A 63 9.12 -20.91 -10.47
N GLY A 64 8.65 -21.89 -11.21
CA GLY A 64 7.91 -21.71 -12.45
C GLY A 64 6.46 -21.28 -12.22
N LEU A 65 5.63 -21.41 -13.23
CA LEU A 65 4.22 -21.04 -13.14
C LEU A 65 3.46 -21.98 -12.19
N LEU A 66 2.77 -21.38 -11.24
CA LEU A 66 1.91 -22.07 -10.30
C LEU A 66 0.44 -21.88 -10.67
N GLU A 67 -0.34 -22.95 -10.72
CA GLU A 67 -1.79 -22.90 -10.88
C GLU A 67 -2.52 -22.49 -9.60
N THR A 68 -1.89 -22.72 -8.45
CA THR A 68 -2.39 -22.36 -7.12
C THR A 68 -1.23 -21.86 -6.25
N THR A 69 -1.53 -21.00 -5.29
CA THR A 69 -0.54 -20.50 -4.34
C THR A 69 0.05 -21.59 -3.45
N ILE A 70 1.25 -21.39 -2.93
CA ILE A 70 1.85 -22.21 -1.87
C ILE A 70 1.34 -21.66 -0.53
N PRO A 71 0.54 -22.44 0.24
CA PRO A 71 -0.01 -21.98 1.51
C PRO A 71 1.05 -22.01 2.63
N VAL A 72 1.16 -20.93 3.39
CA VAL A 72 2.09 -20.78 4.51
C VAL A 72 1.29 -20.58 5.80
N LYS A 73 1.43 -21.49 6.76
CA LYS A 73 0.83 -21.39 8.11
C LYS A 73 1.85 -21.49 9.23
N THR A 74 3.13 -21.66 8.92
CA THR A 74 4.23 -21.77 9.87
C THR A 74 5.36 -20.80 9.50
N ASN A 75 6.23 -20.52 10.47
CA ASN A 75 7.38 -19.65 10.24
C ASN A 75 8.23 -20.18 9.08
N THR A 76 8.61 -19.29 8.18
CA THR A 76 9.42 -19.60 7.01
C THR A 76 10.63 -18.68 6.97
N ASP A 77 11.82 -19.24 7.04
CA ASP A 77 13.08 -18.54 6.91
C ASP A 77 13.83 -19.06 5.68
N TRP A 78 13.98 -18.21 4.66
CA TRP A 78 14.72 -18.59 3.45
C TRP A 78 16.24 -18.56 3.64
N ASN A 79 16.71 -18.09 4.81
CA ASN A 79 18.12 -18.15 5.22
C ASN A 79 19.09 -17.52 4.20
N GLY A 80 18.66 -16.44 3.54
CA GLY A 80 19.45 -15.74 2.53
C GLY A 80 19.45 -16.36 1.12
N ALA A 81 18.70 -17.44 0.89
CA ALA A 81 18.54 -18.06 -0.43
C ALA A 81 18.04 -17.05 -1.48
N LEU A 82 18.34 -17.34 -2.74
CA LEU A 82 17.72 -16.67 -3.89
C LEU A 82 16.53 -17.49 -4.37
N LEU A 83 15.38 -16.85 -4.51
CA LEU A 83 14.19 -17.41 -5.15
C LEU A 83 13.98 -16.70 -6.49
N VAL A 84 13.80 -17.44 -7.55
CA VAL A 84 13.50 -16.91 -8.88
C VAL A 84 12.05 -17.22 -9.23
N PHE A 85 11.23 -16.18 -9.31
CA PHE A 85 9.83 -16.28 -9.73
C PHE A 85 9.76 -16.00 -11.22
N ASP A 86 9.49 -17.02 -12.04
CA ASP A 86 9.44 -16.86 -13.48
C ASP A 86 8.01 -16.62 -13.97
N ASP A 87 7.68 -15.35 -14.15
CA ASP A 87 6.42 -14.90 -14.70
C ASP A 87 6.52 -14.55 -16.21
N SER A 88 7.65 -14.84 -16.85
CA SER A 88 7.95 -14.40 -18.23
C SER A 88 6.93 -14.84 -19.29
N THR A 89 6.12 -15.85 -18.99
CA THR A 89 5.08 -16.39 -19.88
C THR A 89 3.65 -16.12 -19.42
N VAL A 90 3.46 -15.31 -18.38
CA VAL A 90 2.11 -14.97 -17.88
C VAL A 90 1.41 -14.04 -18.87
N HIS A 91 0.40 -14.55 -19.52
CA HIS A 91 -0.42 -13.79 -20.48
C HIS A 91 -1.47 -12.93 -19.77
N TRP A 92 -1.87 -11.80 -20.38
CA TRP A 92 -2.79 -10.83 -19.82
C TRP A 92 -4.16 -11.42 -19.44
N ASP A 93 -4.67 -12.39 -20.18
CA ASP A 93 -5.94 -13.07 -19.90
C ASP A 93 -5.79 -14.31 -19.02
N SER A 94 -4.56 -14.66 -18.67
CA SER A 94 -4.29 -15.82 -17.83
C SER A 94 -4.85 -15.63 -16.42
N LYS A 95 -5.55 -16.64 -15.92
CA LYS A 95 -5.96 -16.69 -14.51
C LYS A 95 -4.76 -16.75 -13.55
N LEU A 96 -3.60 -17.16 -14.04
CA LEU A 96 -2.38 -17.27 -13.24
C LEU A 96 -1.87 -15.90 -12.78
N ARG A 97 -2.16 -14.83 -13.50
CA ARG A 97 -1.76 -13.46 -13.13
C ARG A 97 -2.21 -13.01 -11.73
N SER A 98 -3.27 -13.62 -11.19
CA SER A 98 -3.81 -13.35 -9.86
C SER A 98 -3.44 -14.39 -8.80
N VAL A 99 -2.57 -15.36 -9.14
CA VAL A 99 -2.09 -16.39 -8.22
C VAL A 99 -0.77 -15.93 -7.60
N ASN A 100 -0.76 -15.58 -6.32
CA ASN A 100 0.47 -15.30 -5.60
C ASN A 100 1.33 -16.56 -5.45
N VAL A 101 2.64 -16.41 -5.40
CA VAL A 101 3.55 -17.55 -5.20
C VAL A 101 3.37 -18.12 -3.80
N PHE A 102 3.45 -17.26 -2.78
CA PHE A 102 3.19 -17.65 -1.40
C PHE A 102 1.97 -16.90 -0.85
N THR A 103 1.15 -17.60 -0.07
CA THR A 103 0.07 -16.96 0.69
C THR A 103 0.13 -17.39 2.15
N VAL A 104 0.32 -16.40 3.03
CA VAL A 104 0.23 -16.60 4.49
C VAL A 104 -1.24 -16.68 4.84
N MET A 105 -1.69 -17.90 5.15
CA MET A 105 -3.10 -18.25 5.34
C MET A 105 -3.52 -18.07 6.80
N PRO A 106 -4.76 -17.59 7.07
CA PRO A 106 -5.31 -17.54 8.42
C PRO A 106 -5.52 -18.96 8.99
N ASP A 107 -5.66 -19.06 10.31
CA ASP A 107 -5.98 -20.33 10.96
C ASP A 107 -7.40 -20.77 10.69
N SER A 108 -8.32 -19.81 10.54
CA SER A 108 -9.72 -20.03 10.19
C SER A 108 -10.16 -19.18 9.00
N GLU A 109 -11.00 -19.74 8.15
CA GLU A 109 -11.59 -19.00 7.04
C GLU A 109 -12.54 -17.90 7.55
N PRO A 110 -12.65 -16.75 6.83
CA PRO A 110 -13.63 -15.72 7.13
C PRO A 110 -15.06 -16.25 7.07
N VAL A 111 -15.92 -15.76 7.95
CA VAL A 111 -17.32 -16.22 8.04
C VAL A 111 -18.28 -15.06 7.83
N SER A 112 -19.20 -15.19 6.85
CA SER A 112 -20.34 -14.28 6.76
C SER A 112 -21.41 -14.70 7.77
N ILE A 113 -21.86 -13.74 8.58
CA ILE A 113 -22.89 -13.96 9.59
C ILE A 113 -24.22 -13.32 9.17
N PRO A 114 -25.36 -13.83 9.68
CA PRO A 114 -26.66 -13.23 9.42
C PRO A 114 -26.72 -11.78 9.90
N VAL A 115 -27.22 -10.90 9.04
CA VAL A 115 -27.44 -9.50 9.39
C VAL A 115 -28.83 -9.37 10.03
N PRO A 116 -28.96 -8.72 11.21
CA PRO A 116 -30.28 -8.44 11.80
C PRO A 116 -31.17 -7.64 10.84
N GLU A 117 -32.44 -7.99 10.77
CA GLU A 117 -33.42 -7.32 9.90
C GLU A 117 -33.49 -5.82 10.22
N GLY A 118 -33.34 -5.00 9.18
CA GLY A 118 -33.36 -3.53 9.30
C GLY A 118 -32.20 -2.92 10.03
N MET A 119 -31.07 -3.63 10.15
CA MET A 119 -29.87 -3.11 10.82
C MET A 119 -29.37 -1.83 10.16
N LYS A 120 -29.20 -0.81 10.98
CA LYS A 120 -28.62 0.49 10.65
C LYS A 120 -27.52 0.82 11.65
N LEU A 121 -26.49 1.53 11.20
CA LEU A 121 -25.43 2.02 12.07
C LEU A 121 -25.20 3.50 11.80
N SER A 122 -24.89 4.23 12.85
CA SER A 122 -24.57 5.65 12.74
C SER A 122 -23.07 5.89 12.90
N LYS A 123 -22.57 6.91 12.22
CA LYS A 123 -21.20 7.39 12.42
C LYS A 123 -20.93 7.62 13.90
N GLY A 124 -19.82 7.07 14.39
CA GLY A 124 -19.42 7.18 15.80
C GLY A 124 -20.20 6.29 16.77
N GLN A 125 -21.08 5.43 16.29
CA GLN A 125 -21.76 4.43 17.13
C GLN A 125 -20.74 3.48 17.75
N THR A 126 -20.85 3.22 19.06
CA THR A 126 -19.84 2.50 19.85
C THR A 126 -20.14 1.02 20.06
N ASN A 127 -21.29 0.52 19.59
CA ASN A 127 -21.66 -0.89 19.66
C ASN A 127 -22.51 -1.27 18.45
N VAL A 128 -22.18 -2.39 17.80
CA VAL A 128 -22.87 -2.84 16.58
C VAL A 128 -24.17 -3.62 16.84
N GLY A 129 -24.48 -3.90 18.10
CA GLY A 129 -25.71 -4.62 18.49
C GLY A 129 -25.68 -6.14 18.21
N ILE A 130 -24.51 -6.71 17.95
CA ILE A 130 -24.29 -8.13 17.70
C ILE A 130 -23.22 -8.63 18.66
N LYS A 131 -23.39 -9.86 19.19
CA LYS A 131 -22.39 -10.54 20.02
C LYS A 131 -21.54 -11.48 19.17
N PHE A 132 -20.28 -11.62 19.55
CA PHE A 132 -19.29 -12.47 18.90
C PHE A 132 -18.70 -13.45 19.91
N ASP A 133 -18.18 -14.58 19.45
CA ASP A 133 -17.56 -15.58 20.32
C ASP A 133 -16.24 -15.09 20.93
N LYS A 134 -15.56 -14.17 20.25
CA LYS A 134 -14.27 -13.57 20.65
C LYS A 134 -14.10 -12.22 19.93
N PRO A 135 -13.15 -11.37 20.40
CA PRO A 135 -12.79 -10.16 19.67
C PRO A 135 -12.40 -10.50 18.24
N CYS A 136 -12.88 -9.71 17.29
CA CYS A 136 -12.68 -9.99 15.88
C CYS A 136 -12.65 -8.71 15.03
N LEU A 137 -12.19 -8.87 13.80
CA LEU A 137 -12.28 -7.87 12.76
C LEU A 137 -13.53 -8.14 11.94
N ILE A 138 -14.38 -7.14 11.77
CA ILE A 138 -15.58 -7.29 10.94
C ILE A 138 -15.55 -6.32 9.76
N LYS A 139 -15.99 -6.80 8.60
CA LYS A 139 -16.31 -5.96 7.45
C LYS A 139 -17.81 -5.75 7.39
N LEU A 140 -18.24 -4.50 7.53
CA LEU A 140 -19.59 -4.03 7.34
C LEU A 140 -19.76 -3.59 5.88
N GLU A 141 -20.87 -3.93 5.25
CA GLU A 141 -21.17 -3.51 3.88
C GLU A 141 -22.64 -3.10 3.73
N ASP A 142 -22.86 -1.99 3.01
CA ASP A 142 -24.16 -1.60 2.45
C ASP A 142 -24.05 -1.62 0.92
N SER A 143 -24.61 -2.65 0.29
CA SER A 143 -24.59 -2.81 -1.15
C SER A 143 -25.61 -1.91 -1.88
N THR A 144 -26.48 -1.23 -1.15
CA THR A 144 -27.49 -0.32 -1.70
C THR A 144 -26.94 1.08 -1.94
N GLU A 145 -25.82 1.41 -1.30
CA GLU A 145 -25.14 2.70 -1.44
C GLU A 145 -23.75 2.57 -2.05
N LYS A 146 -23.41 3.54 -2.90
CA LYS A 146 -22.08 3.64 -3.51
C LYS A 146 -21.34 4.86 -3.01
N ILE A 147 -20.06 4.67 -2.71
CA ILE A 147 -19.13 5.74 -2.35
C ILE A 147 -17.91 5.69 -3.27
N TYR A 148 -17.09 6.76 -3.25
CA TYR A 148 -15.90 6.88 -4.09
C TYR A 148 -16.20 6.73 -5.59
N LEU A 149 -17.26 7.39 -6.07
CA LEU A 149 -17.55 7.45 -7.49
C LEU A 149 -16.42 8.21 -8.18
N ARG A 150 -15.77 7.56 -9.11
CA ARG A 150 -14.69 8.12 -9.89
C ARG A 150 -15.19 8.60 -11.22
N TYR A 151 -14.75 9.76 -11.67
CA TYR A 151 -15.12 10.33 -12.96
C TYR A 151 -13.89 10.78 -13.75
N GLY A 152 -14.11 11.11 -15.04
CA GLY A 152 -13.03 11.44 -15.95
C GLY A 152 -12.35 10.18 -16.50
N GLU A 153 -11.07 10.26 -16.72
CA GLU A 153 -10.27 9.11 -17.13
C GLU A 153 -10.35 8.02 -16.05
N ASN A 154 -10.64 6.78 -16.45
CA ASN A 154 -10.92 5.64 -15.56
C ASN A 154 -12.17 5.79 -14.69
N ALA A 155 -13.20 6.50 -15.18
CA ALA A 155 -14.48 6.61 -14.48
C ALA A 155 -15.07 5.23 -14.12
N ASN A 156 -15.65 5.14 -12.92
CA ASN A 156 -16.35 3.93 -12.46
C ASN A 156 -17.55 4.30 -11.59
N GLY A 157 -18.40 3.31 -11.31
CA GLY A 157 -19.62 3.48 -10.52
C GLY A 157 -19.39 3.49 -8.99
N GLY A 158 -18.16 3.67 -8.54
CA GLY A 158 -17.81 3.61 -7.12
C GLY A 158 -17.80 2.19 -6.57
N VAL A 159 -17.62 2.08 -5.26
CA VAL A 159 -17.65 0.84 -4.50
C VAL A 159 -18.83 0.81 -3.56
N ASN A 160 -19.30 -0.37 -3.15
CA ASN A 160 -20.27 -0.47 -2.07
C ASN A 160 -19.73 0.24 -0.83
N LYS A 161 -20.60 0.93 -0.09
CA LYS A 161 -20.21 1.52 1.18
C LYS A 161 -19.79 0.40 2.12
N ASN A 162 -18.57 0.47 2.63
CA ASN A 162 -18.02 -0.56 3.50
C ASN A 162 -16.99 -0.02 4.48
N GLU A 163 -16.78 -0.73 5.57
CA GLU A 163 -15.79 -0.44 6.60
C GLU A 163 -15.26 -1.71 7.25
N MET A 164 -13.99 -1.67 7.65
CA MET A 164 -13.36 -2.66 8.52
C MET A 164 -13.26 -2.07 9.93
N ILE A 165 -13.78 -2.77 10.94
CA ILE A 165 -13.71 -2.34 12.34
C ILE A 165 -13.35 -3.50 13.26
N LEU A 166 -12.72 -3.18 14.39
CA LEU A 166 -12.50 -4.12 15.49
C LEU A 166 -13.67 -4.08 16.45
N VAL A 167 -14.11 -5.23 16.91
CA VAL A 167 -15.16 -5.38 17.91
C VAL A 167 -14.77 -6.40 18.98
N ASP A 168 -15.23 -6.19 20.21
CA ASP A 168 -15.14 -7.18 21.28
C ASP A 168 -16.31 -8.20 21.22
N GLU A 169 -16.36 -9.14 22.19
CA GLU A 169 -17.38 -10.18 22.29
C GLU A 169 -18.80 -9.61 22.45
N ASP A 170 -18.94 -8.46 23.07
CA ASP A 170 -20.23 -7.78 23.28
C ASP A 170 -20.60 -6.86 22.11
N GLY A 171 -19.76 -6.81 21.06
CA GLY A 171 -19.98 -5.98 19.87
C GLY A 171 -19.63 -4.50 20.07
N ASN A 172 -18.88 -4.17 21.14
CA ASN A 172 -18.37 -2.82 21.30
C ASN A 172 -17.27 -2.55 20.27
N VAL A 173 -17.38 -1.40 19.63
CA VAL A 173 -16.43 -0.95 18.60
C VAL A 173 -15.17 -0.43 19.28
N ASP A 174 -14.02 -0.92 18.84
CA ASP A 174 -12.74 -0.41 19.32
C ASP A 174 -12.58 1.08 18.95
N PRO A 175 -12.26 1.97 19.92
CA PRO A 175 -12.12 3.40 19.66
C PRO A 175 -11.09 3.78 18.59
N THR A 176 -10.13 2.89 18.29
CA THR A 176 -9.13 3.12 17.23
C THR A 176 -9.66 2.82 15.84
N THR A 177 -10.83 2.17 15.74
CA THR A 177 -11.49 1.85 14.47
C THR A 177 -12.98 2.28 14.49
N PRO A 178 -13.30 3.56 14.79
CA PRO A 178 -14.68 4.01 14.91
C PRO A 178 -15.45 3.85 13.59
N ILE A 179 -16.77 3.70 13.68
CA ILE A 179 -17.66 3.75 12.51
C ILE A 179 -17.59 5.15 11.89
N GLN A 180 -17.20 5.24 10.62
CA GLN A 180 -16.99 6.51 9.91
C GLN A 180 -18.18 6.98 9.10
N TYR A 181 -19.02 6.06 8.66
CA TYR A 181 -20.15 6.34 7.79
C TYR A 181 -21.47 5.95 8.46
N ASP A 182 -22.52 6.69 8.14
CA ASP A 182 -23.86 6.22 8.42
C ASP A 182 -24.23 5.10 7.44
N PHE A 183 -24.67 3.94 7.94
CA PHE A 183 -25.20 2.84 7.15
C PHE A 183 -26.73 2.87 7.25
N SER A 184 -27.39 3.23 6.15
CA SER A 184 -28.86 3.21 6.09
C SER A 184 -29.41 1.79 6.06
N CYS A 185 -28.60 0.84 5.60
CA CYS A 185 -28.92 -0.59 5.55
C CYS A 185 -27.62 -1.40 5.55
N VAL A 186 -27.32 -2.12 6.63
CA VAL A 186 -26.25 -3.11 6.58
C VAL A 186 -26.75 -4.34 5.82
N THR A 187 -26.07 -4.70 4.72
CA THR A 187 -26.47 -5.82 3.86
C THR A 187 -25.60 -7.05 4.02
N ASN A 188 -24.36 -6.87 4.50
CA ASN A 188 -23.44 -7.98 4.75
C ASN A 188 -22.50 -7.69 5.92
N ILE A 189 -22.19 -8.72 6.70
CA ILE A 189 -21.16 -8.70 7.75
C ILE A 189 -20.28 -9.92 7.59
N THR A 190 -18.98 -9.69 7.38
CA THR A 190 -17.99 -10.76 7.33
C THR A 190 -17.03 -10.64 8.50
N VAL A 191 -16.82 -11.74 9.20
CA VAL A 191 -15.98 -11.85 10.41
C VAL A 191 -14.62 -12.45 10.03
N TYR A 192 -13.56 -11.83 10.49
CA TYR A 192 -12.17 -12.28 10.32
C TYR A 192 -11.51 -12.47 11.69
N SER A 193 -10.65 -13.49 11.81
CA SER A 193 -9.89 -13.74 13.04
C SER A 193 -8.84 -12.66 13.28
N THR A 194 -8.63 -12.31 14.56
CA THR A 194 -7.55 -11.42 15.01
C THR A 194 -6.54 -12.13 15.91
N ASP A 195 -6.80 -13.36 16.30
CA ASP A 195 -6.02 -14.16 17.24
C ASP A 195 -5.21 -15.29 16.59
N ASP A 196 -5.00 -15.22 15.26
CA ASP A 196 -4.09 -16.13 14.57
C ASP A 196 -2.72 -16.15 15.28
N ALA A 197 -2.15 -17.33 15.45
CA ALA A 197 -0.80 -17.45 15.99
C ALA A 197 0.20 -16.69 15.10
N PRO A 198 1.17 -15.96 15.66
CA PRO A 198 2.13 -15.19 14.86
C PRO A 198 2.91 -16.07 13.89
N VAL A 199 3.00 -15.62 12.63
CA VAL A 199 3.78 -16.28 11.57
C VAL A 199 4.69 -15.26 10.90
N SER A 200 5.93 -15.68 10.65
CA SER A 200 6.91 -14.89 9.92
C SER A 200 7.36 -15.59 8.65
N ILE A 201 7.57 -14.81 7.58
CA ILE A 201 8.11 -15.29 6.31
C ILE A 201 9.12 -14.27 5.77
N GLY A 202 10.31 -14.74 5.39
CA GLY A 202 11.32 -13.81 4.86
C GLY A 202 12.76 -14.31 4.89
N ASN A 203 13.68 -13.35 5.08
CA ASN A 203 15.13 -13.55 5.08
C ASN A 203 15.62 -14.18 3.77
N GLY A 204 15.30 -13.53 2.64
CA GLY A 204 15.66 -14.04 1.31
C GLY A 204 15.78 -12.95 0.26
N ARG A 205 16.33 -13.35 -0.88
CA ARG A 205 16.40 -12.52 -2.08
C ARG A 205 15.45 -13.10 -3.10
N ILE A 206 14.61 -12.25 -3.69
CA ILE A 206 13.64 -12.70 -4.68
C ILE A 206 13.84 -11.92 -5.97
N LYS A 207 13.90 -12.65 -7.06
CA LYS A 207 13.98 -12.11 -8.41
C LYS A 207 12.74 -12.52 -9.18
N THR A 208 11.92 -11.56 -9.61
CA THR A 208 10.80 -11.80 -10.51
C THR A 208 11.24 -11.56 -11.96
N ILE A 209 11.10 -12.54 -12.82
CA ILE A 209 11.28 -12.41 -14.25
C ILE A 209 9.92 -12.06 -14.84
N VAL A 210 9.77 -10.83 -15.30
CA VAL A 210 8.46 -10.34 -15.77
C VAL A 210 8.17 -10.73 -17.22
N PRO A 211 6.88 -10.81 -17.61
CA PRO A 211 6.51 -11.01 -18.98
C PRO A 211 6.92 -9.82 -19.85
N ASN A 212 7.39 -10.11 -21.05
CA ASN A 212 7.52 -9.11 -22.10
C ASN A 212 6.25 -9.14 -22.96
N PRO A 213 5.36 -8.14 -22.87
CA PRO A 213 4.06 -8.19 -23.54
C PRO A 213 4.20 -8.35 -25.05
N LYS A 214 5.15 -7.69 -25.68
CA LYS A 214 5.40 -7.79 -27.14
C LYS A 214 5.75 -9.20 -27.60
N LYS A 215 6.33 -10.03 -26.74
CA LYS A 215 6.68 -11.41 -27.06
C LYS A 215 5.55 -12.40 -26.87
N ILE A 216 4.64 -12.11 -25.95
CA ILE A 216 3.57 -13.03 -25.55
C ILE A 216 2.20 -12.69 -26.12
N ASP A 217 1.97 -11.44 -26.54
CA ASP A 217 0.71 -10.97 -27.08
C ASP A 217 0.95 -10.03 -28.27
N PRO A 218 0.56 -10.40 -29.50
CA PRO A 218 0.65 -9.51 -30.66
C PRO A 218 -0.18 -8.22 -30.55
N ASP A 219 -1.27 -8.26 -29.77
CA ASP A 219 -2.19 -7.15 -29.53
C ASP A 219 -1.96 -6.51 -28.15
N TYR A 220 -0.75 -6.59 -27.60
CA TYR A 220 -0.42 -6.13 -26.26
C TYR A 220 -0.82 -4.68 -25.97
N GLU A 221 -0.87 -3.82 -26.98
CA GLU A 221 -1.25 -2.41 -26.88
C GLU A 221 -2.70 -2.21 -26.40
N ASN A 222 -3.56 -3.20 -26.60
CA ASN A 222 -4.98 -3.11 -26.29
C ASN A 222 -5.40 -3.85 -25.00
N HIS A 223 -4.54 -4.69 -24.43
CA HIS A 223 -5.05 -5.72 -23.52
C HIS A 223 -4.42 -5.77 -22.14
N TYR A 224 -3.41 -4.97 -21.80
CA TYR A 224 -2.53 -5.46 -20.77
C TYR A 224 -2.68 -4.83 -19.37
N CYS A 225 -2.93 -5.66 -18.38
CA CYS A 225 -2.67 -5.39 -16.98
C CYS A 225 -2.14 -6.66 -16.30
N TYR A 226 -0.83 -6.73 -16.07
CA TYR A 226 -0.20 -7.82 -15.35
C TYR A 226 -0.36 -7.61 -13.84
N TYR A 227 -0.67 -8.66 -13.08
CA TYR A 227 -0.71 -8.60 -11.63
C TYR A 227 0.59 -9.15 -11.04
N GLY A 228 1.12 -8.48 -10.02
CA GLY A 228 2.25 -8.99 -9.25
C GLY A 228 1.92 -10.33 -8.61
N ARG A 229 2.91 -11.24 -8.60
CA ARG A 229 2.78 -12.60 -8.08
C ARG A 229 3.88 -12.83 -7.05
N GLY A 230 3.61 -12.47 -5.82
CA GLY A 230 4.62 -12.48 -4.77
C GLY A 230 4.13 -13.16 -3.49
N VAL A 231 4.27 -12.44 -2.39
CA VAL A 231 3.88 -12.86 -1.04
C VAL A 231 2.59 -12.16 -0.65
N CYS A 232 1.53 -12.92 -0.49
CA CYS A 232 0.23 -12.44 -0.05
C CYS A 232 0.00 -12.79 1.41
N VAL A 233 -0.50 -11.85 2.20
CA VAL A 233 -0.83 -12.03 3.62
C VAL A 233 -2.33 -11.88 3.80
N LEU A 234 -2.98 -12.97 4.21
CA LEU A 234 -4.40 -13.02 4.59
C LEU A 234 -4.57 -13.29 6.10
N ARG A 235 -3.47 -13.51 6.81
CA ARG A 235 -3.40 -13.91 8.21
C ARG A 235 -3.12 -12.71 9.08
N SER A 236 -3.84 -12.58 10.19
CA SER A 236 -3.51 -11.63 11.25
C SER A 236 -2.20 -11.99 11.96
N ASN A 237 -1.58 -11.01 12.61
CA ASN A 237 -0.33 -11.18 13.36
C ASN A 237 0.86 -11.72 12.54
N SER A 238 0.93 -11.34 11.27
CA SER A 238 1.96 -11.83 10.35
C SER A 238 3.10 -10.83 10.17
N THR A 239 4.32 -11.35 10.00
CA THR A 239 5.50 -10.55 9.67
C THR A 239 6.13 -11.03 8.38
N VAL A 240 6.28 -10.13 7.43
CA VAL A 240 7.11 -10.31 6.24
C VAL A 240 8.39 -9.51 6.46
N TYR A 241 9.56 -10.15 6.36
CA TYR A 241 10.79 -9.52 6.81
C TYR A 241 12.02 -9.83 5.95
N SER A 242 12.94 -8.89 5.88
CA SER A 242 14.28 -9.05 5.30
C SER A 242 14.25 -9.68 3.90
N ILE A 243 13.39 -9.16 3.03
CA ILE A 243 13.29 -9.59 1.63
C ILE A 243 13.86 -8.50 0.74
N GLU A 244 14.78 -8.90 -0.14
CA GLU A 244 15.22 -8.07 -1.25
C GLU A 244 14.47 -8.52 -2.51
N HIS A 245 13.50 -7.72 -2.97
CA HIS A 245 12.77 -7.98 -4.21
C HIS A 245 13.38 -7.22 -5.38
N ARG A 246 13.68 -7.93 -6.47
CA ARG A 246 14.18 -7.37 -7.74
C ARG A 246 13.36 -7.85 -8.92
N ILE A 247 13.24 -7.00 -9.91
CA ILE A 247 12.52 -7.27 -11.16
C ILE A 247 13.53 -7.34 -12.30
N GLU A 248 13.43 -8.38 -13.12
CA GLU A 248 14.28 -8.61 -14.29
C GLU A 248 13.43 -8.83 -15.54
N GLY A 249 13.95 -8.42 -16.70
CA GLY A 249 13.33 -8.67 -18.00
C GLY A 249 12.37 -7.59 -18.47
N GLU A 250 12.25 -6.44 -17.77
CA GLU A 250 11.54 -5.28 -18.30
C GLU A 250 12.24 -4.76 -19.55
N ASP A 251 11.52 -4.75 -20.67
CA ASP A 251 12.02 -4.28 -21.94
C ASP A 251 11.69 -2.79 -22.16
N MET A 252 12.63 -1.93 -21.80
CA MET A 252 12.50 -0.48 -21.98
C MET A 252 12.71 0.00 -23.41
N THR A 253 12.88 -0.92 -24.37
CA THR A 253 12.98 -0.60 -25.81
C THR A 253 11.63 -0.66 -26.53
N ILE A 254 10.59 -1.10 -25.88
CA ILE A 254 9.24 -1.14 -26.43
C ILE A 254 8.76 0.30 -26.59
N GLU A 255 8.41 0.66 -27.82
CA GLU A 255 7.84 1.95 -28.18
C GLU A 255 6.33 1.80 -28.36
N ILE A 256 5.55 2.66 -27.71
CA ILE A 256 4.08 2.61 -27.71
C ILE A 256 3.53 3.95 -28.18
N ASP A 257 2.89 3.95 -29.34
CA ASP A 257 2.10 5.06 -29.89
C ASP A 257 0.62 4.70 -29.72
N ARG A 258 -0.02 5.24 -28.69
CA ARG A 258 -1.41 4.88 -28.33
C ARG A 258 -2.47 5.39 -29.27
N ASN A 259 -2.22 6.51 -29.92
CA ASN A 259 -3.23 7.19 -30.72
C ASN A 259 -2.94 7.11 -32.23
N GLY A 260 -1.82 6.52 -32.64
CA GLY A 260 -1.43 6.32 -34.03
C GLY A 260 -1.01 7.62 -34.73
N ASP A 261 -0.57 8.64 -34.00
CA ASP A 261 -0.14 9.92 -34.59
C ASP A 261 1.34 9.94 -34.99
N GLY A 262 2.05 8.83 -34.77
CA GLY A 262 3.47 8.68 -35.07
C GLY A 262 4.39 9.22 -33.96
N VAL A 263 3.83 9.65 -32.84
CA VAL A 263 4.59 10.10 -31.66
C VAL A 263 4.56 9.01 -30.59
N ILE A 264 5.72 8.66 -30.08
CA ILE A 264 5.81 7.67 -29.02
C ILE A 264 5.33 8.27 -27.70
N ASP A 265 4.27 7.69 -27.12
CA ASP A 265 3.71 8.10 -25.83
C ASP A 265 4.46 7.48 -24.65
N PHE A 266 4.96 6.26 -24.84
CA PHE A 266 5.63 5.48 -23.80
C PHE A 266 6.79 4.67 -24.35
N TRP A 267 7.76 4.39 -23.46
CA TRP A 267 8.75 3.33 -23.67
C TRP A 267 8.70 2.34 -22.52
N GLY A 268 8.92 1.09 -22.85
CA GLY A 268 8.86 0.02 -21.89
C GLY A 268 7.43 -0.40 -21.57
N ALA A 269 7.25 -1.11 -20.49
CA ALA A 269 5.95 -1.54 -20.03
C ALA A 269 5.27 -0.41 -19.23
N ASP A 270 4.03 -0.08 -19.52
CA ASP A 270 3.20 0.74 -18.66
C ASP A 270 2.15 -0.12 -17.95
N LYS A 271 1.45 0.46 -16.97
CA LYS A 271 0.43 -0.27 -16.19
C LYS A 271 -0.72 -0.82 -17.03
N SER A 272 -0.89 -0.31 -18.25
CA SER A 272 -1.91 -0.79 -19.17
C SER A 272 -1.45 -1.97 -20.00
N TYR A 273 -0.12 -2.20 -20.07
CA TYR A 273 0.50 -3.09 -21.03
C TYR A 273 1.54 -4.04 -20.45
N GLY A 274 1.48 -4.39 -19.16
CA GLY A 274 2.36 -5.41 -18.70
C GLY A 274 3.03 -5.21 -17.37
N VAL A 275 2.72 -4.13 -16.68
CA VAL A 275 3.23 -3.95 -15.32
C VAL A 275 2.24 -4.48 -14.28
N PRO A 276 2.72 -5.02 -13.18
CA PRO A 276 1.86 -5.47 -12.08
C PRO A 276 1.00 -4.32 -11.55
N TYR A 277 -0.28 -4.55 -11.46
CA TYR A 277 -1.22 -3.63 -10.82
C TYR A 277 -1.42 -3.96 -9.33
N ILE A 278 -1.27 -5.24 -8.96
CA ILE A 278 -1.24 -5.70 -7.57
C ILE A 278 0.22 -5.92 -7.20
N GLY A 279 0.65 -5.39 -6.05
CA GLY A 279 2.03 -5.44 -5.61
C GLY A 279 2.53 -6.86 -5.32
N PHE A 280 3.85 -7.01 -5.34
CA PHE A 280 4.55 -8.21 -4.93
C PHE A 280 4.26 -8.56 -3.46
N PHE A 281 4.27 -7.55 -2.57
CA PHE A 281 3.84 -7.68 -1.17
C PHE A 281 2.37 -7.26 -1.07
N ALA A 282 1.48 -8.21 -0.86
CA ALA A 282 0.04 -7.96 -0.82
C ALA A 282 -0.56 -8.33 0.54
N PHE A 283 -1.28 -7.39 1.16
CA PHE A 283 -1.94 -7.58 2.45
C PHE A 283 -3.44 -7.38 2.28
N TYR A 284 -4.23 -8.36 2.71
CA TYR A 284 -5.68 -8.29 2.58
C TYR A 284 -6.37 -8.76 3.86
N ARG A 285 -7.25 -7.92 4.41
CA ARG A 285 -8.19 -8.28 5.47
C ARG A 285 -7.50 -8.90 6.68
N CYS A 286 -6.33 -8.38 7.03
CA CYS A 286 -5.53 -8.84 8.15
C CYS A 286 -5.40 -7.76 9.22
N TYR A 287 -5.13 -8.20 10.44
CA TYR A 287 -4.94 -7.36 11.60
C TYR A 287 -3.51 -7.50 12.13
N ASN A 288 -2.93 -6.39 12.61
CA ASN A 288 -1.64 -6.36 13.31
C ASN A 288 -0.51 -7.05 12.53
N SER A 289 -0.34 -6.65 11.25
CA SER A 289 0.68 -7.24 10.39
C SER A 289 1.80 -6.25 10.10
N LEU A 290 2.99 -6.79 9.79
CA LEU A 290 4.22 -6.02 9.63
C LEU A 290 4.95 -6.43 8.34
N LEU A 291 5.38 -5.42 7.55
CA LEU A 291 6.40 -5.56 6.53
C LEU A 291 7.63 -4.78 6.97
N THR A 292 8.78 -5.45 7.13
CA THR A 292 9.97 -4.80 7.68
C THR A 292 11.29 -5.24 7.04
N ASP A 293 12.24 -4.31 7.03
CA ASP A 293 13.62 -4.57 6.57
C ASP A 293 13.68 -5.09 5.13
N CYS A 294 12.77 -4.61 4.27
CA CYS A 294 12.65 -5.06 2.90
C CYS A 294 13.14 -4.02 1.91
N HIS A 295 13.76 -4.51 0.84
CA HIS A 295 14.07 -3.73 -0.33
C HIS A 295 13.02 -4.00 -1.41
N VAL A 296 12.34 -2.94 -1.84
CA VAL A 296 11.25 -3.02 -2.80
C VAL A 296 11.66 -2.40 -4.14
N GLN A 297 11.10 -2.90 -5.22
CA GLN A 297 11.37 -2.39 -6.55
C GLN A 297 10.06 -2.30 -7.34
N GLY A 298 9.68 -1.09 -7.71
CA GLY A 298 8.56 -0.88 -8.62
C GLY A 298 8.95 -1.11 -10.08
N HIS A 299 7.98 -1.40 -10.91
CA HIS A 299 8.14 -1.48 -12.37
C HIS A 299 8.38 -0.11 -12.97
N GLN A 300 9.18 -0.04 -14.02
CA GLN A 300 9.55 1.19 -14.69
C GLN A 300 8.80 1.33 -16.01
N ALA A 301 8.12 2.47 -16.17
CA ALA A 301 7.60 2.93 -17.44
C ALA A 301 7.96 4.40 -17.64
N TYR A 302 8.19 4.81 -18.88
CA TYR A 302 8.44 6.21 -19.23
C TYR A 302 7.32 6.71 -20.11
N SER A 303 6.66 7.80 -19.71
CA SER A 303 5.72 8.50 -20.57
C SER A 303 6.33 9.80 -21.09
N PHE A 304 5.96 10.17 -22.31
CA PHE A 304 6.44 11.36 -22.98
C PHE A 304 5.26 12.30 -23.27
N TYR A 305 5.49 13.59 -23.08
CA TYR A 305 4.55 14.62 -23.48
C TYR A 305 4.91 15.18 -24.86
N GLN A 306 3.92 15.21 -25.77
CA GLN A 306 3.89 15.93 -27.04
C GLN A 306 5.26 16.17 -27.70
N GLY A 307 5.69 15.24 -28.56
CA GLY A 307 6.89 15.38 -29.38
C GLY A 307 8.22 15.23 -28.64
N ALA A 308 8.20 14.77 -27.40
CA ALA A 308 9.43 14.39 -26.69
C ALA A 308 10.00 13.13 -27.31
N THR A 309 11.29 13.11 -27.53
CA THR A 309 12.03 11.93 -27.93
C THR A 309 12.88 11.45 -26.76
N ARG A 310 13.31 10.18 -26.78
CA ARG A 310 14.19 9.59 -25.75
C ARG A 310 15.45 10.43 -25.47
N ASP A 311 15.89 11.20 -26.48
CA ASP A 311 17.10 12.02 -26.42
C ASP A 311 16.83 13.48 -26.01
N VAL A 312 15.58 13.87 -25.79
CA VAL A 312 15.21 15.23 -25.38
C VAL A 312 14.65 15.22 -23.96
N PRO A 313 15.46 15.51 -22.94
CA PRO A 313 15.10 15.28 -21.53
C PRO A 313 13.98 16.18 -20.97
N GLY A 314 13.56 17.20 -21.67
CA GLY A 314 12.68 18.26 -21.13
C GLY A 314 11.24 17.86 -20.81
N ASN A 315 10.72 16.79 -21.43
CA ASN A 315 9.29 16.44 -21.38
C ASN A 315 9.03 14.99 -20.97
N ILE A 316 10.02 14.34 -20.38
CA ILE A 316 9.86 12.95 -19.92
C ILE A 316 9.18 12.94 -18.55
N ARG A 317 8.03 12.31 -18.46
CA ARG A 317 7.47 11.84 -17.19
C ARG A 317 7.93 10.41 -16.96
N ASN A 318 8.68 10.21 -15.92
CA ASN A 318 8.92 8.86 -15.41
C ASN A 318 7.67 8.46 -14.61
N GLU A 319 6.88 7.54 -15.14
CA GLU A 319 5.76 6.97 -14.42
C GLU A 319 6.09 5.53 -14.07
N MET A 320 6.26 5.25 -12.78
CA MET A 320 6.24 3.87 -12.32
C MET A 320 4.79 3.41 -12.32
N GLY A 321 4.49 2.46 -13.17
CA GLY A 321 3.12 2.08 -13.47
C GLY A 321 2.50 1.15 -12.43
N SER A 322 3.23 0.64 -11.43
CA SER A 322 2.69 -0.35 -10.52
C SER A 322 3.23 -0.28 -9.12
N TYR A 323 2.49 -0.89 -8.23
CA TYR A 323 2.79 -1.01 -6.83
C TYR A 323 3.63 -2.26 -6.56
N ASP A 324 4.69 -2.14 -5.76
CA ASP A 324 5.36 -3.30 -5.18
C ASP A 324 4.69 -3.75 -3.87
N ILE A 325 3.95 -2.83 -3.25
CA ILE A 325 3.18 -3.07 -2.03
C ILE A 325 1.73 -2.69 -2.27
N THR A 326 0.81 -3.59 -1.96
CA THR A 326 -0.62 -3.29 -1.90
C THR A 326 -1.23 -3.75 -0.58
N ALA A 327 -2.18 -2.97 -0.07
CA ALA A 327 -2.88 -3.29 1.17
C ALA A 327 -4.37 -2.94 1.03
N ASN A 328 -5.24 -3.87 1.38
CA ASN A 328 -6.67 -3.63 1.29
C ASN A 328 -7.39 -4.20 2.51
N ASP A 329 -8.28 -3.41 3.09
CA ASP A 329 -9.10 -3.80 4.23
C ASP A 329 -8.27 -4.28 5.44
N CYS A 330 -7.10 -3.65 5.70
CA CYS A 330 -6.22 -4.03 6.80
C CYS A 330 -6.36 -3.07 7.98
N VAL A 331 -6.14 -3.58 9.20
CA VAL A 331 -6.16 -2.79 10.43
C VAL A 331 -4.85 -3.00 11.19
N ASN A 332 -4.25 -1.93 11.72
CA ASN A 332 -2.95 -1.92 12.38
C ASN A 332 -1.84 -2.51 11.51
N LEU A 333 -1.74 -2.01 10.28
CA LEU A 333 -0.71 -2.43 9.34
C LEU A 333 0.54 -1.55 9.47
N ASN A 334 1.70 -2.19 9.61
CA ASN A 334 2.95 -1.51 9.87
C ASN A 334 3.96 -1.75 8.74
N PHE A 335 4.57 -0.66 8.26
CA PHE A 335 5.67 -0.65 7.32
C PHE A 335 6.90 -0.06 8.01
N LYS A 336 8.01 -0.78 8.04
CA LYS A 336 9.20 -0.33 8.74
C LYS A 336 10.48 -0.66 7.98
N ASN A 337 11.43 0.27 7.98
CA ASN A 337 12.75 0.05 7.37
C ASN A 337 12.67 -0.41 5.90
N LEU A 338 11.74 0.15 5.13
CA LEU A 338 11.59 -0.19 3.72
C LEU A 338 12.43 0.76 2.87
N VAL A 339 13.10 0.18 1.87
CA VAL A 339 13.95 0.93 0.95
C VAL A 339 13.57 0.58 -0.48
N GLN A 340 13.29 1.60 -1.29
CA GLN A 340 13.06 1.44 -2.72
C GLN A 340 14.35 1.73 -3.48
N TYR A 341 14.74 0.78 -4.36
CA TYR A 341 15.87 0.98 -5.23
C TYR A 341 15.52 1.84 -6.45
N GLU A 342 16.37 2.80 -6.73
CA GLU A 342 16.32 3.63 -7.93
C GLU A 342 17.04 2.97 -9.11
N ASN A 343 18.20 2.40 -8.86
CA ASN A 343 19.01 1.76 -9.86
C ASN A 343 19.12 0.26 -9.59
N LYS A 344 18.69 -0.54 -10.56
CA LYS A 344 18.67 -2.00 -10.46
C LYS A 344 20.07 -2.61 -10.41
N GLU A 345 21.06 -1.95 -11.03
CA GLU A 345 22.42 -2.47 -11.16
C GLU A 345 23.31 -2.07 -9.97
N THR A 346 23.16 -0.84 -9.50
CA THR A 346 24.02 -0.30 -8.43
C THR A 346 23.42 -0.42 -7.03
N GLY A 347 22.12 -0.65 -6.93
CA GLY A 347 21.41 -0.66 -5.65
C GLY A 347 21.28 0.73 -5.03
N GLU A 348 21.46 1.81 -5.80
CA GLU A 348 21.24 3.17 -5.31
C GLU A 348 19.79 3.38 -4.91
N VAL A 349 19.60 3.94 -3.72
CA VAL A 349 18.31 4.36 -3.22
C VAL A 349 17.82 5.62 -3.88
N ILE A 350 16.53 5.82 -3.89
CA ILE A 350 15.89 7.02 -4.42
C ILE A 350 16.44 8.25 -3.71
N THR A 351 17.06 9.14 -4.46
CA THR A 351 17.62 10.37 -3.93
C THR A 351 17.03 11.63 -4.57
N ASN A 352 16.41 11.55 -5.76
CA ASN A 352 16.12 12.77 -6.52
C ASN A 352 15.07 12.63 -7.63
N ARG A 353 14.07 11.79 -7.49
CA ARG A 353 13.17 11.45 -8.58
C ARG A 353 11.93 12.32 -8.73
N LYS A 354 11.63 12.61 -9.97
CA LYS A 354 10.62 13.59 -10.33
C LYS A 354 9.19 13.08 -10.47
N MET A 355 8.91 11.81 -10.61
CA MET A 355 7.51 11.30 -10.67
C MET A 355 7.44 9.78 -10.77
N TYR A 356 6.84 9.15 -9.79
CA TYR A 356 6.52 7.73 -9.84
C TYR A 356 5.11 7.49 -9.33
N HIS A 357 4.40 6.55 -9.93
CA HIS A 357 3.10 6.11 -9.45
C HIS A 357 3.21 5.21 -8.23
N GLY A 358 4.35 5.23 -7.58
CA GLY A 358 4.53 4.72 -6.24
C GLY A 358 4.53 3.22 -6.08
N VAL A 359 5.36 2.83 -5.16
CA VAL A 359 5.57 1.46 -4.76
C VAL A 359 4.43 0.93 -3.91
N MET A 360 3.67 1.82 -3.26
CA MET A 360 2.63 1.46 -2.32
C MET A 360 1.26 2.01 -2.74
N GLY A 361 0.25 1.14 -2.72
CA GLY A 361 -1.16 1.50 -2.86
C GLY A 361 -2.02 0.78 -1.84
N SER A 362 -3.01 1.46 -1.26
CA SER A 362 -3.90 0.89 -0.25
C SER A 362 -5.35 1.33 -0.40
N ASN A 363 -6.28 0.50 0.08
CA ASN A 363 -7.70 0.82 0.15
C ASN A 363 -8.27 0.35 1.49
N PHE A 364 -9.13 1.16 2.10
CA PHE A 364 -9.89 0.84 3.32
C PHE A 364 -9.04 0.34 4.49
N CYS A 365 -7.76 0.79 4.55
CA CYS A 365 -6.88 0.46 5.66
C CYS A 365 -7.07 1.43 6.82
N ARG A 366 -6.86 0.92 8.05
CA ARG A 366 -6.97 1.71 9.27
C ARG A 366 -5.73 1.55 10.14
N ASN A 367 -5.33 2.64 10.80
CA ASN A 367 -4.17 2.67 11.69
C ASN A 367 -2.91 2.17 10.97
N VAL A 368 -2.60 2.79 9.83
CA VAL A 368 -1.41 2.44 9.04
C VAL A 368 -0.21 3.22 9.58
N THR A 369 0.89 2.53 9.89
CA THR A 369 2.15 3.18 10.24
C THR A 369 3.20 2.95 9.18
N MET A 370 4.01 3.99 8.90
CA MET A 370 5.20 3.94 8.07
C MET A 370 6.33 4.60 8.84
N ASP A 371 7.39 3.86 9.15
CA ASP A 371 8.51 4.35 9.95
C ASP A 371 9.84 3.98 9.31
N ASN A 372 10.76 4.94 9.25
CA ASN A 372 12.11 4.76 8.69
C ASN A 372 12.11 4.16 7.28
N CYS A 373 11.29 4.72 6.37
CA CYS A 373 11.13 4.25 5.01
C CYS A 373 11.68 5.26 3.98
N TYR A 374 12.24 4.72 2.91
CA TYR A 374 12.67 5.45 1.71
C TYR A 374 11.85 4.96 0.53
N LEU A 375 10.74 5.62 0.21
CA LEU A 375 9.79 5.21 -0.82
C LEU A 375 9.41 6.39 -1.71
N ASP A 376 8.92 6.11 -2.90
CA ASP A 376 8.38 7.15 -3.76
C ASP A 376 7.14 7.78 -3.16
N ARG A 377 6.25 6.96 -2.60
CA ARG A 377 4.92 7.44 -2.28
C ARG A 377 4.26 6.62 -1.19
N PHE A 378 3.55 7.31 -0.30
CA PHE A 378 2.48 6.74 0.48
C PHE A 378 1.16 7.01 -0.24
N ASP A 379 0.40 5.99 -0.61
CA ASP A 379 -0.87 6.17 -1.32
C ASP A 379 -2.02 5.40 -0.70
N SER A 380 -3.07 6.11 -0.38
CA SER A 380 -4.35 5.53 -0.03
C SER A 380 -5.41 5.96 -1.05
N HIS A 381 -5.87 5.00 -1.84
CA HIS A 381 -6.85 5.26 -2.89
C HIS A 381 -8.26 5.49 -2.36
N GLN A 382 -8.63 4.83 -1.25
CA GLN A 382 -9.98 4.91 -0.68
C GLN A 382 -9.93 4.59 0.81
N GLY A 383 -10.79 5.23 1.59
CA GLY A 383 -11.19 4.80 2.93
C GLY A 383 -10.10 4.71 3.99
N LEU A 384 -9.02 5.51 3.88
CA LEU A 384 -8.03 5.57 4.95
C LEU A 384 -8.66 6.08 6.24
N HIS A 385 -8.29 5.45 7.36
CA HIS A 385 -8.56 6.03 8.68
C HIS A 385 -7.35 5.89 9.58
N ASN A 386 -6.80 7.01 10.00
CA ASN A 386 -5.56 7.16 10.73
C ASN A 386 -4.33 6.62 9.96
N ALA A 387 -3.37 7.48 9.78
CA ALA A 387 -2.04 7.10 9.32
C ALA A 387 -0.97 7.87 10.10
N ARG A 388 0.14 7.18 10.36
CA ARG A 388 1.31 7.76 10.99
C ARG A 388 2.53 7.51 10.12
N ILE A 389 3.17 8.59 9.64
CA ILE A 389 4.36 8.53 8.79
C ILE A 389 5.49 9.22 9.54
N THR A 390 6.54 8.47 9.88
CA THR A 390 7.64 9.00 10.69
C THR A 390 9.00 8.65 10.10
N ASN A 391 10.00 9.50 10.37
CA ASN A 391 11.41 9.25 10.08
C ASN A 391 11.70 8.82 8.63
N SER A 392 10.93 9.30 7.68
CA SER A 392 10.89 8.75 6.32
C SER A 392 11.22 9.79 5.26
N THR A 393 11.67 9.31 4.11
CA THR A 393 11.86 10.12 2.91
C THR A 393 10.90 9.66 1.82
N LEU A 394 10.16 10.59 1.23
CA LEU A 394 9.20 10.31 0.17
C LEU A 394 9.54 11.11 -1.09
N GLY A 395 9.65 10.42 -2.21
CA GLY A 395 9.95 11.00 -3.51
C GLY A 395 8.78 11.78 -4.09
N PHE A 396 7.68 11.11 -4.39
CA PHE A 396 6.51 11.72 -5.04
C PHE A 396 5.49 12.31 -4.07
N GLY A 397 5.11 11.64 -2.99
CA GLY A 397 4.17 12.25 -2.07
C GLY A 397 3.39 11.36 -1.13
N ILE A 398 2.52 12.05 -0.40
CA ILE A 398 1.52 11.45 0.48
C ILE A 398 0.17 11.69 -0.18
N LEU A 399 -0.43 10.62 -0.73
CA LEU A 399 -1.74 10.67 -1.37
C LEU A 399 -2.76 10.01 -0.46
N VAL A 400 -3.80 10.73 -0.09
CA VAL A 400 -4.79 10.24 0.86
C VAL A 400 -6.21 10.60 0.46
N ILE A 401 -7.15 9.74 0.85
CA ILE A 401 -8.58 10.02 0.89
C ILE A 401 -9.21 9.19 2.01
N GLY A 402 -10.02 9.81 2.84
CA GLY A 402 -10.62 9.15 4.01
C GLY A 402 -10.80 10.08 5.18
N GLY A 403 -10.23 9.75 6.36
CA GLY A 403 -10.38 10.58 7.55
C GLY A 403 -9.51 10.14 8.74
N GLY A 404 -9.87 10.62 9.92
CA GLY A 404 -9.11 10.37 11.16
C GLY A 404 -7.90 11.28 11.31
N GLU A 405 -6.80 10.78 11.86
CA GLU A 405 -5.57 11.54 12.05
C GLU A 405 -4.52 11.15 11.00
N LEU A 406 -3.99 12.13 10.28
CA LEU A 406 -2.78 11.98 9.46
C LEU A 406 -1.62 12.65 10.19
N TYR A 407 -0.83 11.86 10.91
CA TYR A 407 0.32 12.31 11.67
C TYR A 407 1.62 12.11 10.89
N ILE A 408 2.38 13.18 10.67
CA ILE A 408 3.61 13.18 9.87
C ILE A 408 4.71 13.84 10.69
N GLU A 409 5.80 13.10 10.98
CA GLU A 409 6.90 13.61 11.79
C GLU A 409 8.26 13.18 11.25
N ASN A 410 9.22 14.12 11.23
CA ASN A 410 10.57 13.87 10.70
C ASN A 410 10.57 13.32 9.26
N VAL A 411 9.69 13.84 8.41
CA VAL A 411 9.58 13.39 7.01
C VAL A 411 10.21 14.43 6.09
N TYR A 412 11.08 13.95 5.21
CA TYR A 412 11.59 14.72 4.08
C TYR A 412 10.81 14.37 2.81
N ARG A 413 10.09 15.35 2.30
CA ARG A 413 9.41 15.30 1.02
C ARG A 413 10.33 15.92 -0.03
N ILE A 414 10.98 15.10 -0.89
CA ILE A 414 12.10 15.52 -1.72
C ILE A 414 11.68 16.58 -2.72
N ALA A 415 11.00 16.23 -3.74
CA ALA A 415 10.57 17.18 -4.77
C ALA A 415 9.67 16.46 -5.75
N CYS A 416 8.73 17.18 -6.29
CA CYS A 416 7.85 16.83 -7.37
C CYS A 416 6.37 16.87 -6.99
N GLY A 417 5.56 17.34 -7.90
CA GLY A 417 4.11 17.36 -7.73
C GLY A 417 3.55 18.54 -6.91
N GLY A 418 4.35 19.53 -6.57
CA GLY A 418 3.87 20.83 -6.03
C GLY A 418 3.34 20.84 -4.60
N ALA A 419 3.00 19.71 -3.98
CA ALA A 419 2.42 19.66 -2.64
C ALA A 419 3.01 18.57 -1.75
N PHE A 420 2.92 18.81 -0.43
CA PHE A 420 3.33 17.84 0.58
C PHE A 420 2.33 16.69 0.69
N ILE A 421 1.04 17.01 0.70
CA ILE A 421 -0.07 16.07 0.76
C ILE A 421 -1.00 16.29 -0.43
N HIS A 422 -1.40 15.21 -1.08
CA HIS A 422 -2.37 15.20 -2.16
C HIS A 422 -3.65 14.50 -1.69
N LEU A 423 -4.75 15.25 -1.60
CA LEU A 423 -6.07 14.63 -1.53
C LEU A 423 -6.42 14.11 -2.93
N ARG A 424 -6.83 12.85 -3.02
CA ARG A 424 -7.09 12.19 -4.31
C ARG A 424 -8.12 12.98 -5.14
N MET A 425 -7.65 13.64 -6.19
CA MET A 425 -8.50 14.52 -7.03
C MET A 425 -9.45 13.77 -7.95
N ASP A 426 -9.16 12.52 -8.25
CA ASP A 426 -9.99 11.63 -9.06
C ASP A 426 -11.25 11.13 -8.34
N TYR A 427 -11.32 11.34 -7.02
CA TYR A 427 -12.47 11.03 -6.17
C TYR A 427 -13.10 12.25 -5.50
N ASN A 428 -12.86 13.45 -6.04
CA ASN A 428 -13.36 14.71 -5.48
C ASN A 428 -12.86 15.00 -4.05
N SER A 429 -11.61 14.84 -3.81
CA SER A 429 -10.87 15.16 -2.58
C SER A 429 -11.68 15.13 -1.28
N TYR A 430 -11.55 14.04 -0.53
CA TYR A 430 -12.23 13.86 0.74
C TYR A 430 -11.23 13.46 1.82
N PHE A 431 -11.09 14.28 2.84
CA PHE A 431 -10.35 13.91 4.05
C PHE A 431 -11.01 14.53 5.29
N ASP A 432 -11.94 13.77 5.88
CA ASP A 432 -12.65 14.17 7.10
C ASP A 432 -11.78 13.87 8.34
N GLY A 433 -10.68 14.62 8.48
CA GLY A 433 -9.69 14.34 9.51
C GLY A 433 -8.72 15.48 9.77
N ASP A 434 -7.86 15.27 10.75
CA ASP A 434 -6.86 16.21 11.21
C ASP A 434 -5.49 15.88 10.61
N VAL A 435 -4.78 16.90 10.15
CA VAL A 435 -3.42 16.78 9.62
C VAL A 435 -2.45 17.42 10.62
N ILE A 436 -1.46 16.64 11.07
CA ILE A 436 -0.42 17.09 11.99
C ILE A 436 0.94 16.87 11.33
N ILE A 437 1.69 17.96 11.15
CA ILE A 437 3.03 17.96 10.53
C ILE A 437 4.03 18.48 11.57
N LYS A 438 5.04 17.65 11.91
CA LYS A 438 6.07 18.00 12.88
C LYS A 438 7.48 17.75 12.32
N ASN A 439 8.37 18.72 12.53
CA ASN A 439 9.79 18.60 12.21
C ASN A 439 10.07 18.06 10.80
N CYS A 440 9.28 18.50 9.82
CA CYS A 440 9.35 18.03 8.44
C CYS A 440 10.17 18.95 7.54
N ARG A 441 10.51 18.47 6.35
CA ARG A 441 11.23 19.24 5.33
C ARG A 441 10.55 19.11 3.98
N MET A 442 10.41 20.24 3.26
CA MET A 442 9.87 20.32 1.91
C MET A 442 10.97 20.71 0.94
N GLY A 443 11.15 19.94 -0.11
CA GLY A 443 12.09 20.21 -1.19
C GLY A 443 11.71 21.47 -1.99
N LYS A 444 12.68 22.00 -2.72
CA LYS A 444 12.64 23.33 -3.37
C LYS A 444 11.43 23.56 -4.30
N GLU A 445 10.91 22.52 -4.94
CA GLU A 445 9.80 22.64 -5.90
C GLU A 445 8.42 22.58 -5.22
N LEU A 446 8.39 22.39 -3.90
CA LEU A 446 7.14 22.29 -3.12
C LEU A 446 6.83 23.61 -2.44
N ASN A 447 5.61 24.08 -2.63
CA ASN A 447 5.14 25.31 -2.01
C ASN A 447 3.77 25.19 -1.34
N THR A 448 3.14 24.00 -1.39
CA THR A 448 1.79 23.80 -0.89
C THR A 448 1.74 22.62 0.08
N ILE A 449 1.04 22.76 1.19
CA ILE A 449 0.84 21.66 2.14
C ILE A 449 -0.20 20.66 1.59
N VAL A 450 -1.42 21.11 1.32
CA VAL A 450 -2.51 20.24 0.87
C VAL A 450 -3.02 20.68 -0.48
N VAL A 451 -2.96 19.79 -1.46
CA VAL A 451 -3.59 19.99 -2.77
C VAL A 451 -4.79 19.07 -2.92
N GLY A 452 -5.83 19.56 -3.54
CA GLY A 452 -7.03 18.81 -3.80
C GLY A 452 -7.86 19.38 -4.95
N ARG A 453 -9.06 18.85 -5.14
CA ARG A 453 -10.02 19.31 -6.16
C ARG A 453 -11.42 19.36 -5.58
N TRP A 454 -12.14 20.41 -5.93
CA TRP A 454 -13.56 20.50 -5.68
C TRP A 454 -14.34 20.37 -7.00
N VAL A 455 -15.51 19.75 -6.94
CA VAL A 455 -16.49 19.69 -8.02
C VAL A 455 -17.89 19.92 -7.48
N SER A 456 -18.78 20.49 -8.30
CA SER A 456 -20.14 20.88 -7.90
C SER A 456 -21.15 19.72 -7.88
N PHE A 457 -20.73 18.48 -7.97
CA PHE A 457 -21.63 17.32 -7.89
C PHE A 457 -21.21 16.35 -6.79
N TYR A 458 -22.18 15.69 -6.19
CA TYR A 458 -21.98 14.71 -5.15
C TYR A 458 -21.51 13.38 -5.74
N ASN A 459 -20.39 12.85 -5.27
CA ASN A 459 -19.84 11.58 -5.75
C ASN A 459 -19.74 10.50 -4.65
N GLY A 460 -20.71 10.50 -3.75
CA GLY A 460 -20.85 9.49 -2.71
C GLY A 460 -20.36 9.92 -1.33
N LEU A 461 -19.58 11.01 -1.24
CA LEU A 461 -19.08 11.55 0.03
C LEU A 461 -19.10 13.09 0.02
N PRO A 462 -19.27 13.73 1.19
CA PRO A 462 -19.11 15.18 1.32
C PRO A 462 -17.70 15.62 0.92
N ASN A 463 -17.56 16.85 0.47
CA ASN A 463 -16.29 17.39 0.03
C ASN A 463 -15.53 18.04 1.20
N TYR A 464 -14.67 17.27 1.88
CA TYR A 464 -13.84 17.76 2.97
C TYR A 464 -12.40 17.97 2.51
N VAL A 465 -11.85 19.17 2.73
CA VAL A 465 -10.41 19.39 2.53
C VAL A 465 -9.60 18.81 3.69
N THR A 466 -9.90 19.20 4.90
CA THR A 466 -9.44 18.62 6.19
C THR A 466 -10.30 19.24 7.28
N ARG A 467 -10.28 18.68 8.49
CA ARG A 467 -10.84 19.36 9.68
C ARG A 467 -9.90 20.40 10.23
N SER A 468 -8.63 20.03 10.35
CA SER A 468 -7.58 20.94 10.80
C SER A 468 -6.25 20.64 10.12
N VAL A 469 -5.36 21.63 10.14
CA VAL A 469 -3.93 21.46 9.84
C VAL A 469 -3.14 22.11 10.97
N THR A 470 -2.26 21.33 11.59
CA THR A 470 -1.29 21.82 12.57
C THR A 470 0.11 21.57 12.03
N ILE A 471 0.91 22.62 11.92
CA ILE A 471 2.31 22.57 11.51
C ILE A 471 3.15 23.05 12.70
N ASP A 472 4.11 22.22 13.13
CA ASP A 472 5.05 22.57 14.19
C ASP A 472 6.46 22.07 13.82
N GLY A 473 7.26 22.96 13.28
CA GLY A 473 8.57 22.63 12.72
C GLY A 473 8.48 22.18 11.25
N LEU A 474 8.69 23.12 10.34
CA LEU A 474 8.76 22.85 8.91
C LEU A 474 9.89 23.64 8.28
N VAL A 475 10.81 22.95 7.61
CA VAL A 475 11.88 23.56 6.83
C VAL A 475 11.50 23.58 5.37
N LEU A 476 11.36 24.77 4.78
CA LEU A 476 11.15 24.94 3.34
C LEU A 476 12.50 25.18 2.64
N GLU A 477 12.67 24.57 1.47
CA GLU A 477 13.73 24.93 0.52
C GLU A 477 13.24 25.94 -0.54
N GLY A 478 11.92 26.20 -0.57
CA GLY A 478 11.25 27.17 -1.42
C GLY A 478 11.08 28.55 -0.77
N GLU A 479 10.47 29.49 -1.48
CA GLU A 479 10.37 30.90 -1.08
C GLU A 479 9.00 31.27 -0.47
N GLU A 480 7.98 30.47 -0.66
CA GLU A 480 6.63 30.73 -0.14
C GLU A 480 5.89 29.44 0.26
N LEU A 481 4.92 29.55 1.12
CA LEU A 481 4.09 28.45 1.61
C LEU A 481 2.61 28.80 1.49
N TYR A 482 1.90 27.93 0.78
CA TYR A 482 0.44 27.90 0.79
C TYR A 482 -0.04 26.69 1.61
N VAL A 483 -1.05 26.90 2.47
CA VAL A 483 -1.59 25.76 3.20
C VAL A 483 -2.46 24.91 2.27
N TYR A 484 -3.26 25.53 1.43
CA TYR A 484 -4.13 24.85 0.49
C TYR A 484 -3.99 25.30 -0.96
N SER A 485 -4.21 24.35 -1.87
CA SER A 485 -4.49 24.60 -3.29
C SER A 485 -5.61 23.66 -3.75
N ILE A 486 -6.85 24.16 -3.83
CA ILE A 486 -8.03 23.35 -4.16
C ILE A 486 -8.56 23.74 -5.53
N TYR A 487 -8.24 22.94 -6.54
CA TYR A 487 -8.66 23.19 -7.92
C TYR A 487 -10.18 23.20 -8.06
N GLY A 488 -10.70 24.20 -8.74
CA GLY A 488 -12.14 24.38 -8.98
C GLY A 488 -12.91 25.00 -7.80
N ALA A 489 -12.27 25.21 -6.64
CA ALA A 489 -12.89 25.91 -5.54
C ALA A 489 -13.11 27.39 -5.87
N THR A 490 -14.27 27.90 -5.51
CA THR A 490 -14.68 29.32 -5.63
C THR A 490 -15.27 29.78 -4.29
N PRO A 491 -15.49 31.08 -4.06
CA PRO A 491 -16.15 31.57 -2.85
C PRO A 491 -17.52 30.94 -2.60
N GLU A 492 -18.23 30.55 -3.66
CA GLU A 492 -19.55 29.92 -3.57
C GLU A 492 -19.46 28.44 -3.14
N SER A 493 -18.33 27.77 -3.36
CA SER A 493 -18.15 26.34 -3.07
C SER A 493 -18.43 26.00 -1.61
N VAL A 494 -18.11 26.92 -0.68
CA VAL A 494 -18.36 26.72 0.77
C VAL A 494 -19.83 26.81 1.15
N ASN A 495 -20.67 27.30 0.25
CA ASN A 495 -22.12 27.43 0.41
C ASN A 495 -22.91 26.64 -0.62
N ASP A 496 -22.25 25.79 -1.43
CA ASP A 496 -22.92 24.94 -2.41
C ASP A 496 -23.92 24.00 -1.72
N GLU A 497 -25.15 23.96 -2.20
CA GLU A 497 -26.22 23.16 -1.58
C GLU A 497 -26.10 21.67 -1.93
N VAL A 498 -25.48 21.33 -3.05
CA VAL A 498 -25.37 19.97 -3.55
C VAL A 498 -24.09 19.30 -3.06
N ASN A 499 -22.97 20.03 -3.13
CA ASN A 499 -21.66 19.50 -2.77
C ASN A 499 -20.80 20.54 -2.04
N LYS A 500 -21.23 20.88 -0.84
CA LYS A 500 -20.54 21.86 0.00
C LYS A 500 -19.07 21.51 0.21
N LEU A 501 -18.20 22.50 -0.01
CA LEU A 501 -16.79 22.42 0.37
C LEU A 501 -16.64 22.73 1.86
N TYR A 502 -16.23 21.72 2.65
CA TYR A 502 -15.90 21.88 4.05
C TYR A 502 -14.42 22.20 4.19
N ILE A 503 -14.11 23.35 4.79
CA ILE A 503 -12.76 23.83 5.04
C ILE A 503 -12.57 24.03 6.53
N PRO A 504 -11.33 24.00 7.07
CA PRO A 504 -11.08 24.31 8.47
C PRO A 504 -11.32 25.79 8.74
N GLU A 505 -11.83 26.09 9.92
CA GLU A 505 -11.98 27.49 10.38
C GLU A 505 -10.62 28.10 10.76
N THR A 506 -9.73 27.27 11.30
CA THR A 506 -8.43 27.71 11.83
C THR A 506 -7.33 26.73 11.48
N ILE A 507 -6.17 27.26 11.08
CA ILE A 507 -4.93 26.55 10.86
C ILE A 507 -3.91 27.00 11.89
N LYS A 508 -3.15 26.07 12.49
CA LYS A 508 -2.06 26.38 13.43
C LYS A 508 -0.71 26.18 12.75
N ILE A 509 0.13 27.20 12.77
CA ILE A 509 1.45 27.17 12.16
C ILE A 509 2.49 27.70 13.14
N ASN A 510 3.44 26.84 13.53
CA ASN A 510 4.55 27.19 14.40
C ASN A 510 5.88 26.73 13.78
N ASN A 511 6.95 27.43 14.09
CA ASN A 511 8.32 27.02 13.79
C ASN A 511 8.58 26.69 12.32
N VAL A 512 8.13 27.53 11.39
CA VAL A 512 8.41 27.40 9.95
C VAL A 512 9.65 28.21 9.61
N SER A 513 10.61 27.60 8.90
CA SER A 513 11.83 28.24 8.45
C SER A 513 11.95 28.25 6.93
N PHE A 514 12.43 29.36 6.39
CA PHE A 514 12.68 29.60 4.97
C PHE A 514 14.21 29.67 4.72
N PRO A 515 14.65 29.61 3.47
CA PRO A 515 16.06 29.80 3.14
C PRO A 515 16.59 31.16 3.61
N GLU A 516 17.88 31.23 3.88
CA GLU A 516 18.53 32.49 4.32
C GLU A 516 18.31 33.61 3.29
N GLY A 517 17.88 34.80 3.78
CA GLY A 517 17.62 35.97 2.93
C GLY A 517 16.25 36.00 2.25
N VAL A 518 15.43 35.00 2.45
CA VAL A 518 14.04 34.96 1.95
C VAL A 518 13.10 35.55 3.00
N GLU A 519 12.28 36.52 2.59
CA GLU A 519 11.19 37.03 3.43
C GLU A 519 10.07 35.99 3.52
N PRO A 520 9.67 35.54 4.72
CA PRO A 520 8.62 34.53 4.89
C PRO A 520 7.29 34.96 4.26
N LYS A 521 6.72 34.08 3.42
CA LYS A 521 5.38 34.27 2.84
C LYS A 521 4.54 33.04 3.12
N ILE A 522 3.61 33.17 4.07
CA ILE A 522 2.66 32.10 4.41
C ILE A 522 1.25 32.60 4.08
N LYS A 523 0.53 31.84 3.28
CA LYS A 523 -0.84 32.16 2.84
C LYS A 523 -1.77 30.99 3.08
N PRO A 524 -3.06 31.25 3.43
CA PRO A 524 -4.03 30.16 3.63
C PRO A 524 -4.28 29.37 2.35
N SER A 525 -4.27 30.01 1.17
CA SER A 525 -4.57 29.37 -0.11
C SER A 525 -3.89 30.06 -1.28
N ILE A 526 -3.66 29.29 -2.36
CA ILE A 526 -3.33 29.84 -3.69
C ILE A 526 -4.52 30.62 -4.25
N TYR A 527 -5.75 30.18 -3.97
CA TYR A 527 -7.01 30.83 -4.38
C TYR A 527 -7.54 31.66 -3.23
N ASP A 528 -6.97 32.85 -3.04
CA ASP A 528 -7.25 33.73 -1.89
C ASP A 528 -8.75 33.99 -1.67
N ASP A 529 -9.53 34.13 -2.76
CA ASP A 529 -10.97 34.42 -2.70
C ASP A 529 -11.81 33.22 -2.25
N ALA A 530 -11.43 32.00 -2.60
CA ALA A 530 -12.19 30.79 -2.28
C ALA A 530 -12.05 30.37 -0.80
N LEU A 531 -10.91 30.65 -0.20
CA LEU A 531 -10.55 30.20 1.16
C LEU A 531 -10.16 31.37 2.07
N ALA A 532 -10.59 32.59 1.73
CA ALA A 532 -10.24 33.83 2.45
C ALA A 532 -10.73 33.88 3.92
N GLY A 533 -11.69 33.02 4.29
CA GLY A 533 -12.21 32.95 5.66
C GLY A 533 -11.34 32.13 6.63
N ILE A 534 -10.28 31.46 6.16
CA ILE A 534 -9.43 30.64 7.02
C ILE A 534 -8.50 31.53 7.85
N ILE A 535 -8.51 31.33 9.16
CA ILE A 535 -7.65 32.06 10.09
C ILE A 535 -6.40 31.23 10.39
N ILE A 536 -5.24 31.81 10.13
CA ILE A 536 -3.94 31.22 10.52
C ILE A 536 -3.58 31.76 11.90
N THR A 537 -3.30 30.86 12.83
CA THR A 537 -2.79 31.21 14.16
C THR A 537 -1.36 30.71 14.34
N GLU A 538 -0.50 31.54 14.90
CA GLU A 538 0.88 31.22 15.29
C GLU A 538 0.92 30.64 16.70
#